data_180f73aab94ce8c2a3c6ea73dd60cb24
#
_entry.id   180f73aab94ce8c2a3c6ea73dd60cb24
#
_cell.length_a   1.000
_cell.length_b   1.000
_cell.length_c   1.000
_cell.angle_alpha   90.00
_cell.angle_beta   90.00
_cell.angle_gamma   90.00
#
_symmetry.space_group_name_H-M   'P 1'
#
loop_
_entity.id
_entity.type
_entity.pdbx_description
1 polymer ?
#
loop_
_entity_poly.entity_id
_entity_poly.type
_entity_poly.pdbx_seq_one_letter_code
_entity_poly.pdbx_strand_id
1 'polypeptide(L)'
;MEKVAVIGGGQMGSQIAALSAMSGHETSIFDNNKEYLDNKLIFTKQNIENLVSKGLIQKERLDNFNKNLKVYDSLESVVKDKTFVIEAVVERFDVKKDIFETISNILDKDVVLATNSSFIAASEIAQHCKYPERFLNMHFFYPPLRMDLIEISFPESTKKEVVDRTKELSNLMGRTVITLNKETPGFIVNRMLGALVDEAYELYDEGIADFKDIDLAIKKGLNHPLGPFELTDYSGLDISYYSKLKIYNETKNPKDKPKKFLEEKVKDGKLGVKTGEGFYNYDKPSKS
;
A
#
# COMPACT_ATOMS: atom_id res chain seq x y z
N MET A 1 18.73 16.09 2.61
CA MET A 1 18.57 14.65 2.27
C MET A 1 18.11 13.95 3.53
N GLU A 2 17.01 13.21 3.50
CA GLU A 2 16.46 12.53 4.70
C GLU A 2 17.25 11.25 5.03
N LYS A 3 17.30 10.91 6.31
CA LYS A 3 17.70 9.59 6.80
C LYS A 3 16.43 8.83 7.15
N VAL A 4 16.10 7.84 6.32
CA VAL A 4 14.80 7.16 6.37
C VAL A 4 14.91 5.83 7.11
N ALA A 5 13.96 5.56 8.01
CA ALA A 5 13.72 4.22 8.53
C ALA A 5 12.42 3.66 7.95
N VAL A 6 12.43 2.37 7.60
CA VAL A 6 11.22 1.63 7.22
C VAL A 6 11.01 0.50 8.22
N ILE A 7 9.82 0.47 8.83
CA ILE A 7 9.42 -0.56 9.80
C ILE A 7 8.39 -1.45 9.12
N GLY A 8 8.70 -2.74 9.04
CA GLY A 8 7.95 -3.73 8.26
C GLY A 8 8.62 -4.02 6.91
N GLY A 9 9.08 -5.26 6.74
CA GLY A 9 9.83 -5.72 5.57
C GLY A 9 9.00 -6.53 4.58
N GLY A 10 7.66 -6.39 4.63
CA GLY A 10 6.73 -7.08 3.75
C GLY A 10 6.79 -6.61 2.29
N GLN A 11 5.75 -6.95 1.53
CA GLN A 11 5.63 -6.59 0.10
C GLN A 11 5.69 -5.07 -0.14
N MET A 12 5.08 -4.28 0.76
CA MET A 12 5.13 -2.82 0.66
C MET A 12 6.45 -2.27 1.17
N GLY A 13 6.81 -2.57 2.42
CA GLY A 13 7.95 -1.94 3.08
C GLY A 13 9.29 -2.21 2.42
N SER A 14 9.55 -3.43 1.91
CA SER A 14 10.77 -3.74 1.16
C SER A 14 10.93 -2.88 -0.09
N GLN A 15 9.83 -2.62 -0.82
CA GLN A 15 9.85 -1.78 -2.01
C GLN A 15 9.87 -0.28 -1.68
N ILE A 16 9.22 0.16 -0.59
CA ILE A 16 9.29 1.54 -0.10
C ILE A 16 10.73 1.87 0.33
N ALA A 17 11.37 0.98 1.09
CA ALA A 17 12.77 1.13 1.46
C ALA A 17 13.69 1.17 0.23
N ALA A 18 13.41 0.31 -0.76
CA ALA A 18 14.14 0.32 -2.01
C ALA A 18 14.01 1.65 -2.75
N LEU A 19 12.80 2.20 -2.88
CA LEU A 19 12.57 3.52 -3.51
C LEU A 19 13.35 4.64 -2.82
N SER A 20 13.33 4.65 -1.49
CA SER A 20 14.10 5.62 -0.70
C SER A 20 15.60 5.49 -0.97
N ALA A 21 16.16 4.28 -0.85
CA ALA A 21 17.58 4.03 -1.06
C ALA A 21 18.03 4.31 -2.51
N MET A 22 17.23 3.92 -3.50
CA MET A 22 17.44 4.20 -4.92
C MET A 22 17.52 5.70 -5.22
N SER A 23 16.85 6.52 -4.43
CA SER A 23 16.83 7.98 -4.56
C SER A 23 17.98 8.68 -3.83
N GLY A 24 18.92 7.91 -3.28
CA GLY A 24 20.12 8.42 -2.62
C GLY A 24 19.97 8.67 -1.12
N HIS A 25 18.80 8.40 -0.53
CA HIS A 25 18.58 8.54 0.91
C HIS A 25 19.24 7.41 1.70
N GLU A 26 19.91 7.74 2.80
CA GLU A 26 20.34 6.73 3.78
C GLU A 26 19.08 6.05 4.32
N THR A 27 18.93 4.76 4.03
CA THR A 27 17.70 4.01 4.34
C THR A 27 18.01 2.81 5.22
N SER A 28 17.27 2.68 6.29
CA SER A 28 17.32 1.55 7.21
C SER A 28 15.99 0.79 7.12
N ILE A 29 16.03 -0.54 7.24
CA ILE A 29 14.83 -1.36 7.29
C ILE A 29 14.91 -2.39 8.40
N PHE A 30 13.76 -2.67 9.02
CA PHE A 30 13.59 -3.67 10.07
C PHE A 30 12.28 -4.43 9.89
N ASP A 31 12.31 -5.72 10.17
CA ASP A 31 11.14 -6.57 10.35
C ASP A 31 11.44 -7.57 11.50
N ASN A 32 10.42 -7.93 12.27
CA ASN A 32 10.53 -8.91 13.33
C ASN A 32 10.81 -10.34 12.83
N ASN A 33 10.54 -10.60 11.53
CA ASN A 33 10.90 -11.82 10.84
C ASN A 33 12.03 -11.55 9.84
N LYS A 34 13.27 -11.72 10.28
CA LYS A 34 14.46 -11.45 9.47
C LYS A 34 14.53 -12.29 8.21
N GLU A 35 14.22 -13.58 8.30
CA GLU A 35 14.25 -14.49 7.14
C GLU A 35 13.23 -14.04 6.06
N TYR A 36 12.04 -13.65 6.51
CA TYR A 36 11.02 -13.11 5.60
C TYR A 36 11.48 -11.81 4.93
N LEU A 37 12.08 -10.90 5.71
CA LEU A 37 12.65 -9.65 5.19
C LEU A 37 13.74 -9.93 4.15
N ASP A 38 14.70 -10.82 4.45
CA ASP A 38 15.81 -11.15 3.55
C ASP A 38 15.28 -11.68 2.21
N ASN A 39 14.30 -12.59 2.24
CA ASN A 39 13.65 -13.11 1.05
C ASN A 39 12.93 -12.00 0.24
N LYS A 40 12.27 -11.06 0.91
CA LYS A 40 11.62 -9.93 0.24
C LYS A 40 12.62 -8.96 -0.38
N LEU A 41 13.75 -8.71 0.26
CA LEU A 41 14.81 -7.86 -0.29
C LEU A 41 15.49 -8.49 -1.51
N ILE A 42 15.72 -9.81 -1.51
CA ILE A 42 16.22 -10.54 -2.68
C ILE A 42 15.24 -10.36 -3.86
N PHE A 43 13.95 -10.62 -3.65
CA PHE A 43 12.92 -10.44 -4.68
C PHE A 43 12.83 -8.99 -5.16
N THR A 44 12.90 -8.02 -4.24
CA THR A 44 12.87 -6.59 -4.57
C THR A 44 14.08 -6.20 -5.42
N LYS A 45 15.27 -6.70 -5.08
CA LYS A 45 16.50 -6.48 -5.87
C LYS A 45 16.39 -7.06 -7.28
N GLN A 46 15.88 -8.28 -7.42
CA GLN A 46 15.63 -8.90 -8.73
C GLN A 46 14.67 -8.06 -9.60
N ASN A 47 13.62 -7.51 -9.00
CA ASN A 47 12.72 -6.59 -9.70
C ASN A 47 13.44 -5.32 -10.18
N ILE A 48 14.30 -4.73 -9.36
CA ILE A 48 15.10 -3.55 -9.74
C ILE A 48 16.06 -3.91 -10.89
N GLU A 49 16.76 -5.04 -10.79
CA GLU A 49 17.66 -5.54 -11.85
C GLU A 49 16.92 -5.77 -13.17
N ASN A 50 15.71 -6.31 -13.11
CA ASN A 50 14.84 -6.49 -14.29
C ASN A 50 14.39 -5.14 -14.89
N LEU A 51 14.09 -4.13 -14.05
CA LEU A 51 13.77 -2.78 -14.54
C LEU A 51 14.98 -2.12 -15.22
N VAL A 52 16.19 -2.31 -14.68
CA VAL A 52 17.45 -1.84 -15.29
C VAL A 52 17.72 -2.54 -16.63
N SER A 53 17.59 -3.88 -16.68
CA SER A 53 17.83 -4.66 -17.90
C SER A 53 16.89 -4.30 -19.05
N LYS A 54 15.67 -3.84 -18.72
CA LYS A 54 14.68 -3.35 -19.68
C LYS A 54 14.86 -1.87 -20.04
N GLY A 55 15.85 -1.18 -19.49
CA GLY A 55 16.07 0.25 -19.70
C GLY A 55 14.99 1.17 -19.10
N LEU A 56 14.15 0.65 -18.18
CA LEU A 56 13.09 1.43 -17.55
C LEU A 56 13.59 2.32 -16.41
N ILE A 57 14.72 1.97 -15.81
CA ILE A 57 15.45 2.79 -14.84
C ILE A 57 16.95 2.71 -15.09
N GLN A 58 17.70 3.73 -14.67
CA GLN A 58 19.14 3.79 -14.83
C GLN A 58 19.85 2.87 -13.82
N LYS A 59 21.02 2.34 -14.20
CA LYS A 59 21.86 1.47 -13.36
C LYS A 59 22.24 2.12 -12.02
N GLU A 60 22.46 3.44 -12.05
CA GLU A 60 22.76 4.24 -10.84
C GLU A 60 21.72 4.02 -9.71
N ARG A 61 20.45 3.80 -10.06
CA ARG A 61 19.41 3.49 -9.07
C ARG A 61 19.68 2.19 -8.33
N LEU A 62 20.15 1.16 -9.03
CA LEU A 62 20.56 -0.12 -8.42
C LEU A 62 21.81 0.06 -7.56
N ASP A 63 22.77 0.83 -8.01
CA ASP A 63 24.00 1.11 -7.26
C ASP A 63 23.66 1.87 -5.97
N ASN A 64 22.76 2.84 -6.03
CA ASN A 64 22.25 3.57 -4.88
C ASN A 64 21.49 2.64 -3.91
N PHE A 65 20.65 1.74 -4.41
CA PHE A 65 19.95 0.74 -3.58
C PHE A 65 20.98 -0.09 -2.77
N ASN A 66 21.99 -0.64 -3.43
CA ASN A 66 23.01 -1.47 -2.78
C ASN A 66 23.85 -0.68 -1.76
N LYS A 67 24.11 0.61 -2.01
CA LYS A 67 24.93 1.47 -1.15
C LYS A 67 24.18 1.96 0.08
N ASN A 68 22.92 2.38 -0.11
CA ASN A 68 22.20 3.18 0.86
C ASN A 68 21.23 2.39 1.74
N LEU A 69 20.89 1.12 1.38
CA LEU A 69 19.99 0.29 2.18
C LEU A 69 20.76 -0.53 3.20
N LYS A 70 20.35 -0.47 4.48
CA LYS A 70 20.89 -1.29 5.57
C LYS A 70 19.75 -1.95 6.34
N VAL A 71 19.96 -3.24 6.68
CA VAL A 71 19.06 -4.02 7.52
C VAL A 71 19.48 -3.90 8.98
N TYR A 72 18.53 -3.75 9.88
CA TYR A 72 18.75 -3.68 11.33
C TYR A 72 17.97 -4.79 12.03
N ASP A 73 18.42 -5.13 13.25
CA ASP A 73 17.90 -6.28 14.00
C ASP A 73 16.94 -5.90 15.13
N SER A 74 16.71 -4.60 15.38
CA SER A 74 15.75 -4.13 16.39
C SER A 74 15.06 -2.84 15.98
N LEU A 75 13.88 -2.61 16.57
CA LEU A 75 13.10 -1.40 16.36
C LEU A 75 13.85 -0.13 16.79
N GLU A 76 14.57 -0.19 17.91
CA GLU A 76 15.34 0.93 18.43
C GLU A 76 16.51 1.27 17.50
N SER A 77 17.20 0.24 17.00
CA SER A 77 18.40 0.44 16.15
C SER A 77 18.05 0.99 14.78
N VAL A 78 16.91 0.56 14.19
CA VAL A 78 16.50 1.01 12.85
C VAL A 78 16.11 2.48 12.82
N VAL A 79 15.54 3.02 13.92
CA VAL A 79 15.07 4.41 13.99
C VAL A 79 16.12 5.37 14.57
N LYS A 80 17.25 4.86 15.10
CA LYS A 80 18.30 5.69 15.67
C LYS A 80 18.88 6.65 14.62
N ASP A 81 19.02 7.91 14.99
CA ASP A 81 19.57 8.99 14.14
C ASP A 81 18.81 9.21 12.82
N LYS A 82 17.54 8.81 12.77
CA LYS A 82 16.68 9.01 11.59
C LYS A 82 15.91 10.32 11.67
N THR A 83 15.60 10.85 10.51
CA THR A 83 14.84 12.10 10.34
C THR A 83 13.43 11.84 9.82
N PHE A 84 13.19 10.64 9.28
CA PHE A 84 11.91 10.22 8.71
C PHE A 84 11.68 8.73 8.94
N VAL A 85 10.51 8.35 9.46
CA VAL A 85 10.12 6.96 9.70
C VAL A 85 8.86 6.65 8.91
N ILE A 86 8.88 5.54 8.15
CA ILE A 86 7.72 5.02 7.40
C ILE A 86 7.39 3.63 7.96
N GLU A 87 6.19 3.46 8.49
CA GLU A 87 5.69 2.17 8.95
C GLU A 87 4.87 1.50 7.85
N ALA A 88 5.14 0.22 7.58
CA ALA A 88 4.48 -0.62 6.58
C ALA A 88 4.29 -2.08 7.08
N VAL A 89 3.89 -2.23 8.35
CA VAL A 89 3.57 -3.54 8.95
C VAL A 89 2.14 -3.98 8.60
N VAL A 90 1.69 -5.09 9.19
CA VAL A 90 0.32 -5.61 9.01
C VAL A 90 -0.73 -4.55 9.38
N GLU A 91 -1.85 -4.56 8.65
CA GLU A 91 -2.94 -3.58 8.81
C GLU A 91 -3.80 -3.89 10.05
N ARG A 92 -3.19 -3.71 11.22
CA ARG A 92 -3.79 -3.90 12.53
C ARG A 92 -3.50 -2.70 13.42
N PHE A 93 -4.55 -2.10 13.96
CA PHE A 93 -4.46 -0.89 14.78
C PHE A 93 -3.57 -1.08 16.01
N ASP A 94 -3.77 -2.17 16.75
CA ASP A 94 -2.99 -2.50 17.95
C ASP A 94 -1.48 -2.57 17.66
N VAL A 95 -1.09 -3.25 16.58
CA VAL A 95 0.32 -3.39 16.18
C VAL A 95 0.94 -2.05 15.79
N LYS A 96 0.23 -1.26 14.98
CA LYS A 96 0.72 0.07 14.54
C LYS A 96 0.82 1.04 15.72
N LYS A 97 -0.20 1.07 16.57
CA LYS A 97 -0.22 1.87 17.80
C LYS A 97 1.00 1.57 18.67
N ASP A 98 1.25 0.29 18.99
CA ASP A 98 2.34 -0.12 19.88
C ASP A 98 3.72 0.26 19.31
N ILE A 99 3.91 0.13 18.00
CA ILE A 99 5.13 0.56 17.32
C ILE A 99 5.31 2.07 17.47
N PHE A 100 4.30 2.87 17.11
CA PHE A 100 4.42 4.32 17.13
C PHE A 100 4.51 4.89 18.56
N GLU A 101 3.81 4.29 19.52
CA GLU A 101 3.96 4.64 20.94
C GLU A 101 5.39 4.41 21.41
N THR A 102 5.98 3.27 21.05
CA THR A 102 7.38 2.94 21.39
C THR A 102 8.36 3.92 20.77
N ILE A 103 8.34 4.07 19.42
CA ILE A 103 9.34 4.88 18.73
C ILE A 103 9.20 6.37 18.99
N SER A 104 7.97 6.86 19.21
CA SER A 104 7.76 8.29 19.46
C SER A 104 8.36 8.77 20.77
N ASN A 105 8.61 7.85 21.73
CA ASN A 105 9.23 8.16 23.00
C ASN A 105 10.77 8.27 22.91
N ILE A 106 11.38 7.62 21.92
CA ILE A 106 12.84 7.61 21.73
C ILE A 106 13.32 8.57 20.64
N LEU A 107 12.43 8.99 19.76
CA LEU A 107 12.75 9.90 18.65
C LEU A 107 12.57 11.36 19.03
N ASP A 108 13.41 12.22 18.46
CA ASP A 108 13.31 13.67 18.60
C ASP A 108 12.01 14.22 17.98
N LYS A 109 11.59 15.38 18.50
CA LYS A 109 10.35 16.06 18.05
C LYS A 109 10.32 16.45 16.58
N ASP A 110 11.48 16.52 15.91
CA ASP A 110 11.61 16.96 14.52
C ASP A 110 11.61 15.78 13.53
N VAL A 111 11.50 14.53 14.02
CA VAL A 111 11.41 13.34 13.15
C VAL A 111 10.00 13.16 12.64
N VAL A 112 9.82 13.07 11.32
CA VAL A 112 8.53 12.79 10.70
C VAL A 112 8.16 11.33 10.91
N LEU A 113 6.92 11.07 11.32
CA LEU A 113 6.35 9.74 11.46
C LEU A 113 5.25 9.55 10.41
N ALA A 114 5.39 8.53 9.58
CA ALA A 114 4.43 8.21 8.53
C ALA A 114 3.97 6.75 8.64
N THR A 115 2.65 6.52 8.51
CA THR A 115 2.10 5.17 8.31
C THR A 115 1.73 4.96 6.84
N ASN A 116 1.91 3.75 6.32
CA ASN A 116 1.43 3.35 5.00
C ASN A 116 0.03 2.71 5.06
N SER A 117 -0.72 2.90 6.13
CA SER A 117 -2.05 2.33 6.31
C SER A 117 -3.01 2.72 5.18
N SER A 118 -3.83 1.77 4.71
CA SER A 118 -4.86 2.00 3.70
C SER A 118 -6.24 2.36 4.30
N PHE A 119 -6.48 2.00 5.56
CA PHE A 119 -7.80 2.12 6.19
C PHE A 119 -7.79 2.80 7.56
N ILE A 120 -6.68 2.70 8.32
CA ILE A 120 -6.58 3.32 9.64
C ILE A 120 -6.18 4.77 9.44
N ALA A 121 -6.99 5.71 9.97
CA ALA A 121 -6.71 7.13 9.84
C ALA A 121 -5.44 7.51 10.62
N ALA A 122 -4.67 8.45 10.09
CA ALA A 122 -3.47 8.94 10.77
C ALA A 122 -3.81 9.55 12.14
N SER A 123 -4.96 10.21 12.26
CA SER A 123 -5.45 10.78 13.53
C SER A 123 -5.67 9.72 14.63
N GLU A 124 -6.11 8.50 14.25
CA GLU A 124 -6.31 7.42 15.21
C GLU A 124 -5.00 6.93 15.84
N ILE A 125 -3.89 6.95 15.08
CA ILE A 125 -2.58 6.54 15.57
C ILE A 125 -1.84 7.71 16.23
N ALA A 126 -1.91 8.89 15.64
CA ALA A 126 -1.19 10.10 16.09
C ALA A 126 -1.44 10.44 17.56
N GLN A 127 -2.67 10.24 18.06
CA GLN A 127 -3.01 10.51 19.47
C GLN A 127 -2.23 9.67 20.49
N HIS A 128 -1.60 8.57 20.04
CA HIS A 128 -0.75 7.70 20.84
C HIS A 128 0.74 8.05 20.73
N CYS A 129 1.09 9.05 19.90
CA CYS A 129 2.45 9.52 19.74
C CYS A 129 2.76 10.67 20.71
N LYS A 130 3.99 10.72 21.20
CA LYS A 130 4.47 11.80 22.08
C LYS A 130 4.35 13.19 21.44
N TYR A 131 4.53 13.28 20.12
CA TYR A 131 4.43 14.52 19.34
C TYR A 131 3.53 14.29 18.14
N PRO A 132 2.19 14.32 18.30
CA PRO A 132 1.23 13.97 17.25
C PRO A 132 1.30 14.91 16.03
N GLU A 133 1.78 16.13 16.22
CA GLU A 133 1.89 17.13 15.14
C GLU A 133 2.93 16.81 14.07
N ARG A 134 3.73 15.74 14.27
CA ARG A 134 4.71 15.23 13.29
C ARG A 134 4.25 13.99 12.53
N PHE A 135 3.00 13.57 12.74
CA PHE A 135 2.45 12.33 12.21
C PHE A 135 1.58 12.57 10.97
N LEU A 136 1.67 11.66 9.99
CA LEU A 136 0.79 11.65 8.82
C LEU A 136 0.66 10.24 8.22
N ASN A 137 -0.22 10.09 7.22
CA ASN A 137 -0.30 8.91 6.39
C ASN A 137 0.35 9.19 5.02
N MET A 138 1.21 8.27 4.58
CA MET A 138 1.92 8.26 3.30
C MET A 138 1.56 6.97 2.57
N HIS A 139 0.41 6.98 1.89
CA HIS A 139 -0.20 5.80 1.28
C HIS A 139 0.39 5.51 -0.10
N PHE A 140 1.18 4.44 -0.19
CA PHE A 140 1.72 3.90 -1.45
C PHE A 140 0.78 2.86 -2.04
N PHE A 141 0.87 2.68 -3.37
CA PHE A 141 0.13 1.65 -4.10
C PHE A 141 1.03 0.47 -4.45
N TYR A 142 0.45 -0.73 -4.42
CA TYR A 142 1.18 -1.96 -4.77
C TYR A 142 1.18 -2.20 -6.29
N PRO A 143 2.31 -2.59 -6.89
CA PRO A 143 3.65 -2.63 -6.27
C PRO A 143 4.35 -1.25 -6.30
N PRO A 144 4.92 -0.76 -5.19
CA PRO A 144 5.50 0.59 -5.09
C PRO A 144 6.56 0.91 -6.15
N LEU A 145 7.32 -0.07 -6.60
CA LEU A 145 8.34 0.12 -7.65
C LEU A 145 7.74 0.48 -9.02
N ARG A 146 6.45 0.22 -9.26
CA ARG A 146 5.77 0.46 -10.55
C ARG A 146 4.69 1.53 -10.45
N MET A 147 3.97 1.56 -9.33
CA MET A 147 2.89 2.52 -9.13
C MET A 147 3.47 3.87 -8.73
N ASP A 148 3.11 4.89 -9.49
CA ASP A 148 3.72 6.22 -9.40
C ASP A 148 3.02 7.16 -8.40
N LEU A 149 1.95 6.74 -7.74
CA LEU A 149 1.15 7.61 -6.88
C LEU A 149 1.44 7.38 -5.40
N ILE A 150 1.50 8.49 -4.66
CA ILE A 150 1.40 8.54 -3.20
C ILE A 150 0.26 9.48 -2.82
N GLU A 151 -0.65 9.00 -1.96
CA GLU A 151 -1.67 9.82 -1.33
C GLU A 151 -1.23 10.19 0.09
N ILE A 152 -1.22 11.49 0.39
CA ILE A 152 -0.88 12.00 1.72
C ILE A 152 -2.16 12.47 2.40
N SER A 153 -2.44 11.96 3.60
CA SER A 153 -3.48 12.48 4.49
C SER A 153 -2.93 12.68 5.91
N PHE A 154 -3.53 13.60 6.65
CA PHE A 154 -3.02 13.97 7.97
C PHE A 154 -4.09 14.61 8.83
N PRO A 155 -3.98 14.47 10.17
CA PRO A 155 -4.82 15.23 11.12
C PRO A 155 -4.55 16.74 11.02
N GLU A 156 -5.53 17.56 11.42
CA GLU A 156 -5.39 19.02 11.46
C GLU A 156 -4.22 19.49 12.34
N SER A 157 -3.84 18.70 13.34
CA SER A 157 -2.71 18.98 14.23
C SER A 157 -1.35 18.87 13.55
N THR A 158 -1.26 18.23 12.38
CA THR A 158 0.01 17.99 11.69
C THR A 158 0.60 19.31 11.19
N LYS A 159 1.86 19.57 11.53
CA LYS A 159 2.56 20.77 11.08
C LYS A 159 2.75 20.79 9.57
N LYS A 160 2.57 21.97 8.97
CA LYS A 160 2.76 22.15 7.53
C LYS A 160 4.14 21.70 7.04
N GLU A 161 5.20 21.96 7.81
CA GLU A 161 6.56 21.53 7.47
C GLU A 161 6.71 20.02 7.34
N VAL A 162 5.95 19.24 8.13
CA VAL A 162 5.93 17.75 8.06
C VAL A 162 5.34 17.30 6.74
N VAL A 163 4.23 17.92 6.31
CA VAL A 163 3.60 17.65 5.02
C VAL A 163 4.53 18.04 3.87
N ASP A 164 5.16 19.21 3.94
CA ASP A 164 6.06 19.72 2.91
C ASP A 164 7.31 18.80 2.75
N ARG A 165 7.93 18.36 3.87
CA ARG A 165 9.03 17.39 3.85
C ARG A 165 8.61 16.03 3.28
N THR A 166 7.40 15.58 3.57
CA THR A 166 6.87 14.32 3.02
C THR A 166 6.68 14.42 1.50
N LYS A 167 6.16 15.55 1.02
CA LYS A 167 6.05 15.81 -0.43
C LYS A 167 7.42 15.83 -1.11
N GLU A 168 8.39 16.50 -0.49
CA GLU A 168 9.76 16.58 -1.02
C GLU A 168 10.38 15.18 -1.10
N LEU A 169 10.31 14.38 -0.02
CA LEU A 169 10.79 13.01 -0.01
C LEU A 169 10.14 12.17 -1.10
N SER A 170 8.80 12.26 -1.24
CA SER A 170 8.05 11.54 -2.27
C SER A 170 8.47 11.92 -3.70
N ASN A 171 8.65 13.21 -3.96
CA ASN A 171 9.11 13.72 -5.25
C ASN A 171 10.54 13.24 -5.57
N LEU A 172 11.43 13.23 -4.57
CA LEU A 172 12.80 12.70 -4.71
C LEU A 172 12.81 11.20 -4.99
N MET A 173 11.82 10.45 -4.44
CA MET A 173 11.59 9.04 -4.80
C MET A 173 11.02 8.88 -6.22
N GLY A 174 10.77 9.97 -6.95
CA GLY A 174 10.19 9.97 -8.30
C GLY A 174 8.72 9.57 -8.29
N ARG A 175 7.94 9.98 -7.27
CA ARG A 175 6.51 9.67 -7.15
C ARG A 175 5.66 10.92 -7.33
N THR A 176 4.54 10.74 -8.02
CA THR A 176 3.48 11.75 -8.09
C THR A 176 2.76 11.81 -6.75
N VAL A 177 2.54 13.00 -6.23
CA VAL A 177 1.96 13.18 -4.90
C VAL A 177 0.64 13.92 -5.00
N ILE A 178 -0.38 13.37 -4.36
CA ILE A 178 -1.62 14.09 -4.06
C ILE A 178 -1.80 14.22 -2.56
N THR A 179 -2.40 15.32 -2.13
CA THR A 179 -2.65 15.60 -0.73
C THR A 179 -4.16 15.72 -0.53
N LEU A 180 -4.69 14.96 0.41
CA LEU A 180 -6.10 15.06 0.78
C LEU A 180 -6.32 16.27 1.68
N ASN A 181 -7.40 16.99 1.46
CA ASN A 181 -7.81 18.11 2.32
C ASN A 181 -8.41 17.63 3.66
N LYS A 182 -8.84 16.37 3.72
CA LYS A 182 -9.44 15.74 4.88
C LYS A 182 -9.16 14.25 4.88
N GLU A 183 -8.90 13.68 6.03
CA GLU A 183 -8.78 12.24 6.20
C GLU A 183 -10.08 11.53 5.81
N THR A 184 -9.95 10.42 5.12
CA THR A 184 -11.07 9.55 4.77
C THR A 184 -10.58 8.10 4.61
N PRO A 185 -11.29 7.11 5.16
CA PRO A 185 -10.97 5.70 4.93
C PRO A 185 -10.96 5.38 3.43
N GLY A 186 -9.94 4.64 2.99
CA GLY A 186 -9.80 4.24 1.59
C GLY A 186 -9.31 5.34 0.63
N PHE A 187 -9.01 6.54 1.13
CA PHE A 187 -8.46 7.66 0.36
C PHE A 187 -9.29 7.99 -0.89
N ILE A 188 -8.67 8.47 -1.98
CA ILE A 188 -9.38 8.78 -3.22
C ILE A 188 -9.46 7.53 -4.10
N VAL A 189 -8.30 6.90 -4.38
CA VAL A 189 -8.23 5.81 -5.38
C VAL A 189 -9.04 4.60 -4.93
N ASN A 190 -8.86 4.12 -3.70
CA ASN A 190 -9.59 2.94 -3.23
C ASN A 190 -11.09 3.19 -3.10
N ARG A 191 -11.52 4.42 -2.78
CA ARG A 191 -12.95 4.78 -2.77
C ARG A 191 -13.56 4.80 -4.15
N MET A 192 -12.86 5.40 -5.13
CA MET A 192 -13.33 5.43 -6.53
C MET A 192 -13.36 4.03 -7.12
N LEU A 193 -12.31 3.22 -6.85
CA LEU A 193 -12.27 1.83 -7.28
C LEU A 193 -13.40 1.01 -6.65
N GLY A 194 -13.62 1.17 -5.35
CA GLY A 194 -14.72 0.50 -4.64
C GLY A 194 -16.07 0.82 -5.24
N ALA A 195 -16.36 2.10 -5.51
CA ALA A 195 -17.61 2.53 -6.14
C ALA A 195 -17.78 1.94 -7.55
N LEU A 196 -16.70 1.89 -8.35
CA LEU A 196 -16.74 1.29 -9.68
C LEU A 196 -17.03 -0.22 -9.62
N VAL A 197 -16.38 -0.93 -8.71
CA VAL A 197 -16.57 -2.38 -8.52
C VAL A 197 -17.98 -2.68 -7.99
N ASP A 198 -18.47 -1.86 -7.06
CA ASP A 198 -19.80 -2.03 -6.48
C ASP A 198 -20.89 -1.88 -7.53
N GLU A 199 -20.78 -0.86 -8.37
CA GLU A 199 -21.72 -0.66 -9.47
C GLU A 199 -21.63 -1.78 -10.51
N ALA A 200 -20.42 -2.23 -10.86
CA ALA A 200 -20.25 -3.35 -11.77
C ALA A 200 -20.88 -4.64 -11.23
N TYR A 201 -20.77 -4.89 -9.94
CA TYR A 201 -21.39 -6.03 -9.30
C TYR A 201 -22.93 -5.92 -9.26
N GLU A 202 -23.46 -4.70 -9.10
CA GLU A 202 -24.90 -4.45 -9.15
C GLU A 202 -25.45 -4.75 -10.53
N LEU A 203 -24.85 -4.17 -11.59
CA LEU A 203 -25.25 -4.41 -12.98
C LEU A 203 -25.23 -5.89 -13.36
N TYR A 204 -24.24 -6.64 -12.87
CA TYR A 204 -24.13 -8.08 -13.11
C TYR A 204 -25.21 -8.88 -12.34
N ASP A 205 -25.42 -8.55 -11.07
CA ASP A 205 -26.41 -9.20 -10.21
C ASP A 205 -27.86 -8.99 -10.68
N GLU A 206 -28.15 -7.80 -11.21
CA GLU A 206 -29.43 -7.45 -11.83
C GLU A 206 -29.62 -8.06 -13.23
N GLY A 207 -28.60 -8.68 -13.80
CA GLY A 207 -28.66 -9.29 -15.14
C GLY A 207 -28.70 -8.27 -16.27
N ILE A 208 -28.24 -7.04 -16.03
CA ILE A 208 -28.20 -5.97 -17.07
C ILE A 208 -27.20 -6.35 -18.16
N ALA A 209 -26.02 -6.90 -17.79
CA ALA A 209 -25.02 -7.41 -18.72
C ALA A 209 -24.18 -8.52 -18.10
N ASP A 210 -23.54 -9.34 -18.94
CA ASP A 210 -22.51 -10.29 -18.48
C ASP A 210 -21.26 -9.55 -18.02
N PHE A 211 -20.52 -10.13 -17.06
CA PHE A 211 -19.30 -9.53 -16.51
C PHE A 211 -18.25 -9.17 -17.57
N LYS A 212 -18.17 -9.94 -18.67
CA LYS A 212 -17.25 -9.67 -19.79
C LYS A 212 -17.63 -8.42 -20.56
N ASP A 213 -18.94 -8.20 -20.74
CA ASP A 213 -19.43 -7.02 -21.47
C ASP A 213 -19.28 -5.77 -20.60
N ILE A 214 -19.49 -5.88 -19.28
CA ILE A 214 -19.23 -4.78 -18.34
C ILE A 214 -17.75 -4.39 -18.37
N ASP A 215 -16.82 -5.37 -18.26
CA ASP A 215 -15.39 -5.11 -18.36
C ASP A 215 -15.00 -4.49 -19.71
N LEU A 216 -15.57 -5.01 -20.81
CA LEU A 216 -15.32 -4.48 -22.15
C LEU A 216 -15.81 -3.01 -22.27
N ALA A 217 -17.00 -2.71 -21.74
CA ALA A 217 -17.55 -1.36 -21.75
C ALA A 217 -16.63 -0.36 -21.01
N ILE A 218 -16.14 -0.73 -19.84
CA ILE A 218 -15.21 0.12 -19.05
C ILE A 218 -13.88 0.28 -19.77
N LYS A 219 -13.32 -0.80 -20.32
CA LYS A 219 -12.04 -0.73 -21.05
C LYS A 219 -12.14 0.11 -22.33
N LYS A 220 -13.25 0.01 -23.07
CA LYS A 220 -13.42 0.72 -24.35
C LYS A 220 -14.06 2.10 -24.20
N GLY A 221 -15.03 2.24 -23.28
CA GLY A 221 -15.73 3.49 -23.07
C GLY A 221 -14.97 4.51 -22.23
N LEU A 222 -14.18 4.04 -21.25
CA LEU A 222 -13.39 4.89 -20.36
C LEU A 222 -11.86 4.77 -20.58
N ASN A 223 -11.43 3.95 -21.52
CA ASN A 223 -10.01 3.68 -21.80
C ASN A 223 -9.22 3.17 -20.58
N HIS A 224 -9.88 2.40 -19.69
CA HIS A 224 -9.20 1.75 -18.58
C HIS A 224 -8.38 0.55 -19.10
N PRO A 225 -7.22 0.27 -18.48
CA PRO A 225 -6.37 -0.87 -18.88
C PRO A 225 -7.02 -2.22 -18.53
N LEU A 226 -7.82 -2.25 -17.48
CA LEU A 226 -8.55 -3.42 -16.96
C LEU A 226 -9.98 -3.04 -16.65
N GLY A 227 -10.90 -4.00 -16.78
CA GLY A 227 -12.26 -3.86 -16.30
C GLY A 227 -12.39 -4.17 -14.80
N PRO A 228 -13.54 -3.85 -14.16
CA PRO A 228 -13.73 -4.03 -12.73
C PRO A 228 -13.65 -5.50 -12.28
N PHE A 229 -14.13 -6.46 -13.06
CA PHE A 229 -14.03 -7.88 -12.73
C PHE A 229 -12.61 -8.43 -12.91
N GLU A 230 -11.90 -8.00 -13.95
CA GLU A 230 -10.46 -8.30 -14.10
C GLU A 230 -9.68 -7.76 -12.89
N LEU A 231 -9.93 -6.51 -12.46
CA LEU A 231 -9.25 -5.90 -11.31
C LEU A 231 -9.49 -6.66 -10.01
N THR A 232 -10.73 -7.13 -9.77
CA THR A 232 -11.03 -7.90 -8.57
C THR A 232 -10.41 -9.28 -8.59
N ASP A 233 -10.29 -9.92 -9.76
CA ASP A 233 -9.55 -11.17 -9.92
C ASP A 233 -8.04 -10.99 -9.64
N TYR A 234 -7.45 -9.86 -10.05
CA TYR A 234 -6.05 -9.54 -9.72
C TYR A 234 -5.85 -9.26 -8.22
N SER A 235 -6.79 -8.58 -7.59
CA SER A 235 -6.71 -8.25 -6.16
C SER A 235 -6.99 -9.46 -5.26
N GLY A 236 -7.85 -10.35 -5.73
CA GLY A 236 -8.37 -11.50 -5.02
C GLY A 236 -9.81 -11.29 -4.51
N LEU A 237 -10.72 -12.16 -4.95
CA LEU A 237 -12.15 -12.07 -4.64
C LEU A 237 -12.46 -12.23 -3.16
N ASP A 238 -11.63 -12.95 -2.41
CA ASP A 238 -11.71 -13.04 -0.95
C ASP A 238 -11.48 -11.69 -0.28
N ILE A 239 -10.55 -10.87 -0.77
CA ILE A 239 -10.32 -9.52 -0.23
C ILE A 239 -11.57 -8.67 -0.41
N SER A 240 -12.17 -8.68 -1.62
CA SER A 240 -13.42 -7.98 -1.89
C SER A 240 -14.56 -8.48 -1.01
N TYR A 241 -14.73 -9.80 -0.89
CA TYR A 241 -15.77 -10.42 -0.07
C TYR A 241 -15.66 -10.07 1.41
N TYR A 242 -14.48 -10.29 2.01
CA TYR A 242 -14.30 -10.05 3.45
C TYR A 242 -14.33 -8.58 3.81
N SER A 243 -13.87 -7.68 2.94
CA SER A 243 -14.00 -6.23 3.13
C SER A 243 -15.47 -5.81 3.16
N LYS A 244 -16.29 -6.26 2.21
CA LYS A 244 -17.72 -5.99 2.20
C LYS A 244 -18.44 -6.61 3.40
N LEU A 245 -18.11 -7.84 3.77
CA LEU A 245 -18.69 -8.51 4.93
C LEU A 245 -18.39 -7.75 6.21
N LYS A 246 -17.17 -7.22 6.36
CA LYS A 246 -16.81 -6.37 7.50
C LYS A 246 -17.67 -5.11 7.55
N ILE A 247 -17.77 -4.36 6.44
CA ILE A 247 -18.58 -3.15 6.35
C ILE A 247 -20.05 -3.46 6.66
N TYR A 248 -20.61 -4.52 6.08
CA TYR A 248 -21.98 -4.96 6.35
C TYR A 248 -22.21 -5.29 7.84
N ASN A 249 -21.24 -5.94 8.48
CA ASN A 249 -21.34 -6.27 9.91
C ASN A 249 -21.35 -5.03 10.80
N GLU A 250 -20.69 -3.97 10.39
CA GLU A 250 -20.65 -2.68 11.10
C GLU A 250 -21.90 -1.83 10.80
N THR A 251 -22.27 -1.68 9.53
CA THR A 251 -23.36 -0.78 9.10
C THR A 251 -24.73 -1.41 9.17
N LYS A 252 -24.85 -2.74 9.01
CA LYS A 252 -26.10 -3.49 8.77
C LYS A 252 -26.90 -2.98 7.58
N ASN A 253 -26.32 -2.15 6.71
CA ASN A 253 -26.99 -1.66 5.53
C ASN A 253 -27.03 -2.77 4.45
N PRO A 254 -28.21 -3.14 3.94
CA PRO A 254 -28.33 -4.19 2.91
C PRO A 254 -27.48 -3.96 1.64
N LYS A 255 -27.19 -2.70 1.31
CA LYS A 255 -26.34 -2.36 0.16
C LYS A 255 -24.89 -2.77 0.34
N ASP A 256 -24.42 -2.88 1.59
CA ASP A 256 -23.05 -3.26 1.92
C ASP A 256 -22.88 -4.79 1.94
N LYS A 257 -24.00 -5.55 1.87
CA LYS A 257 -23.95 -7.00 1.92
C LYS A 257 -23.20 -7.56 0.69
N PRO A 258 -22.24 -8.49 0.89
CA PRO A 258 -21.60 -9.15 -0.24
C PRO A 258 -22.63 -9.84 -1.15
N LYS A 259 -22.46 -9.73 -2.45
CA LYS A 259 -23.31 -10.39 -3.44
C LYS A 259 -23.15 -11.92 -3.35
N LYS A 260 -24.23 -12.65 -3.62
CA LYS A 260 -24.28 -14.12 -3.49
C LYS A 260 -23.27 -14.80 -4.42
N PHE A 261 -23.14 -14.35 -5.65
CA PHE A 261 -22.15 -14.89 -6.61
C PHE A 261 -20.70 -14.75 -6.12
N LEU A 262 -20.39 -13.66 -5.39
CA LEU A 262 -19.05 -13.44 -4.81
C LEU A 262 -18.79 -14.41 -3.66
N GLU A 263 -19.79 -14.62 -2.78
CA GLU A 263 -19.72 -15.61 -1.71
C GLU A 263 -19.51 -17.03 -2.25
N GLU A 264 -20.23 -17.41 -3.32
CA GLU A 264 -20.12 -18.72 -3.96
C GLU A 264 -18.71 -18.92 -4.54
N LYS A 265 -18.17 -17.94 -5.28
CA LYS A 265 -16.80 -18.02 -5.81
C LYS A 265 -15.75 -18.19 -4.70
N VAL A 266 -15.89 -17.46 -3.60
CA VAL A 266 -14.95 -17.56 -2.47
C VAL A 266 -15.05 -18.94 -1.81
N LYS A 267 -16.25 -19.48 -1.60
CA LYS A 267 -16.46 -20.84 -1.08
C LYS A 267 -15.87 -21.92 -1.97
N ASP A 268 -15.96 -21.73 -3.29
CA ASP A 268 -15.42 -22.67 -4.28
C ASP A 268 -13.89 -22.54 -4.45
N GLY A 269 -13.24 -21.62 -3.73
CA GLY A 269 -11.80 -21.39 -3.84
C GLY A 269 -11.38 -20.69 -5.14
N LYS A 270 -12.31 -20.10 -5.90
CA LYS A 270 -12.09 -19.34 -7.13
C LYS A 270 -11.79 -17.89 -6.78
N LEU A 271 -10.55 -17.65 -6.36
CA LEU A 271 -10.15 -16.36 -5.78
C LEU A 271 -9.46 -15.41 -6.77
N GLY A 272 -9.51 -15.71 -8.08
CA GLY A 272 -8.87 -14.93 -9.12
C GLY A 272 -7.49 -15.47 -9.52
N VAL A 273 -6.60 -14.57 -9.94
CA VAL A 273 -5.26 -14.89 -10.48
C VAL A 273 -4.45 -15.80 -9.54
N LYS A 274 -4.51 -15.56 -8.24
CA LYS A 274 -3.74 -16.33 -7.24
C LYS A 274 -4.12 -17.80 -7.13
N THR A 275 -5.34 -18.17 -7.57
CA THR A 275 -5.81 -19.58 -7.59
C THR A 275 -5.94 -20.12 -9.01
N GLY A 276 -5.72 -19.28 -10.04
CA GLY A 276 -5.85 -19.63 -11.46
C GLY A 276 -7.28 -19.54 -12.00
N GLU A 277 -8.27 -19.23 -11.17
CA GLU A 277 -9.67 -19.05 -11.56
C GLU A 277 -10.35 -18.02 -10.65
N GLY A 278 -11.14 -17.14 -11.25
CA GLY A 278 -12.00 -16.15 -10.59
C GLY A 278 -13.26 -15.94 -11.42
N PHE A 279 -13.51 -14.70 -11.88
CA PHE A 279 -14.45 -14.44 -12.98
C PHE A 279 -13.91 -14.96 -14.30
N TYR A 280 -12.59 -14.84 -14.47
CA TYR A 280 -11.86 -15.36 -15.62
C TYR A 280 -11.01 -16.57 -15.25
N ASN A 281 -10.55 -17.29 -16.28
CA ASN A 281 -9.56 -18.36 -16.13
C ASN A 281 -8.17 -17.78 -16.42
N TYR A 282 -7.21 -18.12 -15.57
CA TYR A 282 -5.82 -17.70 -15.68
C TYR A 282 -4.94 -18.95 -15.76
N ASP A 283 -4.05 -18.99 -16.74
CA ASP A 283 -3.03 -20.02 -16.76
C ASP A 283 -2.20 -19.93 -15.47
N LYS A 284 -2.08 -21.05 -14.75
CA LYS A 284 -1.20 -21.07 -13.58
C LYS A 284 0.20 -20.71 -14.07
N PRO A 285 0.86 -19.69 -13.50
CA PRO A 285 2.25 -19.44 -13.85
C PRO A 285 3.01 -20.73 -13.61
N SER A 286 3.66 -21.25 -14.66
CA SER A 286 4.55 -22.38 -14.53
C SER A 286 5.50 -22.08 -13.37
N LYS A 287 5.52 -22.95 -12.36
CA LYS A 287 6.46 -22.86 -11.25
C LYS A 287 7.86 -22.98 -11.86
N SER A 288 8.47 -21.82 -12.14
CA SER A 288 9.87 -21.67 -12.52
C SER A 288 10.62 -21.05 -11.35
#